data_2c4929b7f87577533b67ac296d32f766
#
_entry.id   2c4929b7f87577533b67ac296d32f766
#
_cell.length_a   1.000
_cell.length_b   1.000
_cell.length_c   1.000
_cell.angle_alpha   90.00
_cell.angle_beta   90.00
_cell.angle_gamma   90.00
#
_symmetry.space_group_name_H-M   'P 1'
#
loop_
_entity.id
_entity.type
_entity.pdbx_description
1 polymer ?
#
loop_
_entity_poly.entity_id
_entity_poly.type
_entity_poly.pdbx_seq_one_letter_code
_entity_poly.pdbx_strand_id
1 'polypeptide(L)'
;MDDKVQEYYRRLTDSRSYSDDMATYSFDSYGAAYSLDGKVLINASNIVGDTSYAVNEGTEIIIGDAFNGSSLKYIHIPEGVRAIGSCAFSDMENLMEITLPNSLIYIGPYAFSSCVQLEHIDLPNSLRVLDGTFLDCPSLERVVIPEGVEEIRNQVFNGCGVRQVELPSTIRVLDDAFFPCKSLEVVQWKKLQSEDMVIKSHTFGFCDNLRQIELPDGIKEIEAGAFTACNMLQEIVLPKSLKTLGVPLLWHHKAGRIVSHSPEFVVEHGMLLNRQKSALIACFNRDAMIEVPHSVEIIERGAFADCDTLEWISIGTSVKCIGRDAFYGCINLSRIDFPVGLKEIESCAFAECNSLTDVVLPAGVVTLGSGAFSNCRSLRHLVLSKSLETIPCEVVEGCQKLKSLALPDHTRTIEDRAFSWHEYIEEVALPASVETIGEEAFYWCYDLKRLRLNDGLKSIGSRAFYNCYSLFIDTLPSSLEDVGKGAFYGVQMTDEVYRELSALFPHALM
;
A
#
# COMPACT_ATOMS: atom_id res chain seq x y z
N MET A 1 -0.05 25.44 -14.80
CA MET A 1 0.21 25.44 -16.26
C MET A 1 -0.88 24.59 -16.89
N ASP A 2 -1.46 25.02 -18.03
CA ASP A 2 -2.48 24.19 -18.70
C ASP A 2 -1.87 22.83 -19.05
N ASP A 3 -2.56 21.72 -18.75
CA ASP A 3 -2.14 20.34 -19.08
C ASP A 3 -1.74 20.21 -20.55
N LYS A 4 -2.30 21.02 -21.40
CA LYS A 4 -1.94 21.10 -22.82
C LYS A 4 -0.52 21.59 -23.08
N VAL A 5 0.03 22.44 -22.21
CA VAL A 5 1.41 22.95 -22.34
C VAL A 5 2.39 21.88 -21.89
N GLN A 6 2.07 21.15 -20.81
CA GLN A 6 2.85 20.00 -20.34
C GLN A 6 2.88 18.90 -21.42
N GLU A 7 1.72 18.55 -21.97
CA GLU A 7 1.61 17.56 -23.05
C GLU A 7 2.33 18.00 -24.34
N TYR A 8 2.28 19.28 -24.67
CA TYR A 8 3.01 19.84 -25.81
C TYR A 8 4.52 19.61 -25.66
N TYR A 9 5.12 20.01 -24.51
CA TYR A 9 6.54 19.83 -24.30
C TYR A 9 6.94 18.37 -24.13
N ARG A 10 6.09 17.54 -23.52
CA ARG A 10 6.31 16.10 -23.45
C ARG A 10 6.48 15.48 -24.84
N ARG A 11 5.67 15.88 -25.81
CA ARG A 11 5.80 15.42 -27.21
C ARG A 11 7.03 15.96 -27.90
N LEU A 12 7.35 17.23 -27.70
CA LEU A 12 8.54 17.85 -28.33
C LEU A 12 9.85 17.28 -27.79
N THR A 13 9.87 16.79 -26.57
CA THR A 13 11.07 16.25 -25.93
C THR A 13 11.15 14.70 -26.02
N ASP A 14 10.19 14.05 -26.66
CA ASP A 14 10.22 12.57 -26.85
C ASP A 14 11.35 12.18 -27.80
N SER A 15 12.35 11.46 -27.30
CA SER A 15 13.51 10.98 -28.08
C SER A 15 13.10 10.15 -29.31
N ARG A 16 11.96 9.45 -29.24
CA ARG A 16 11.42 8.66 -30.36
C ARG A 16 10.91 9.52 -31.54
N SER A 17 10.76 10.82 -31.33
CA SER A 17 10.34 11.74 -32.38
C SER A 17 11.48 12.14 -33.32
N TYR A 18 12.72 11.73 -33.00
CA TYR A 18 13.92 12.08 -33.76
C TYR A 18 14.50 10.85 -34.45
N SER A 19 14.98 11.05 -35.69
CA SER A 19 15.50 10.00 -36.55
C SER A 19 16.86 9.46 -36.07
N ASP A 20 17.13 8.18 -36.24
CA ASP A 20 18.46 7.59 -36.06
C ASP A 20 19.42 7.91 -37.22
N ASP A 21 18.98 8.62 -38.25
CA ASP A 21 19.81 8.96 -39.37
C ASP A 21 20.76 10.13 -39.04
N MET A 22 22.02 9.80 -38.79
CA MET A 22 23.11 10.74 -38.45
C MET A 22 23.27 11.87 -39.49
N ALA A 23 22.83 11.70 -40.75
CA ALA A 23 22.89 12.71 -41.79
C ALA A 23 21.93 13.90 -41.54
N THR A 24 21.00 13.76 -40.60
CA THR A 24 20.04 14.81 -40.23
C THR A 24 20.52 15.67 -39.06
N TYR A 25 21.74 15.45 -38.54
CA TYR A 25 22.27 16.12 -37.36
C TYR A 25 23.52 16.93 -37.66
N SER A 26 23.72 17.97 -36.85
CA SER A 26 25.00 18.70 -36.75
C SER A 26 25.71 18.29 -35.47
N PHE A 27 27.04 18.28 -35.48
CA PHE A 27 27.84 17.94 -34.31
C PHE A 27 28.70 19.14 -33.88
N ASP A 28 28.78 19.39 -32.59
CA ASP A 28 29.70 20.37 -32.04
C ASP A 28 31.13 19.81 -31.90
N SER A 29 32.05 20.61 -31.36
CA SER A 29 33.48 20.23 -31.19
C SER A 29 33.66 19.11 -30.16
N TYR A 30 32.69 18.79 -29.32
CA TYR A 30 32.69 17.73 -28.31
C TYR A 30 32.02 16.45 -28.81
N GLY A 31 31.39 16.48 -29.98
CA GLY A 31 30.68 15.38 -30.57
C GLY A 31 29.21 15.26 -30.15
N ALA A 32 28.68 16.28 -29.46
CA ALA A 32 27.24 16.32 -29.17
C ALA A 32 26.42 16.60 -30.43
N ALA A 33 25.32 15.85 -30.57
CA ALA A 33 24.45 15.90 -31.74
C ALA A 33 23.29 16.89 -31.52
N TYR A 34 23.09 17.75 -32.50
CA TYR A 34 22.04 18.75 -32.52
C TYR A 34 21.19 18.63 -33.81
N SER A 35 19.97 19.17 -33.80
CA SER A 35 19.21 19.43 -35.02
C SER A 35 19.99 20.38 -35.97
N LEU A 36 19.72 20.31 -37.26
CA LEU A 36 20.44 21.11 -38.23
C LEU A 36 20.31 22.63 -38.01
N ASP A 37 19.24 23.08 -37.37
CA ASP A 37 19.04 24.49 -36.99
C ASP A 37 19.66 24.84 -35.61
N GLY A 38 20.29 23.87 -34.94
CA GLY A 38 20.94 24.04 -33.64
C GLY A 38 19.99 24.22 -32.46
N LYS A 39 18.68 24.16 -32.67
CA LYS A 39 17.69 24.44 -31.60
C LYS A 39 17.40 23.27 -30.65
N VAL A 40 17.68 22.07 -31.09
CA VAL A 40 17.41 20.85 -30.29
C VAL A 40 18.70 20.10 -30.07
N LEU A 41 19.06 19.87 -28.80
CA LEU A 41 20.11 18.94 -28.40
C LEU A 41 19.54 17.53 -28.36
N ILE A 42 20.14 16.64 -29.16
CA ILE A 42 19.62 15.29 -29.39
C ILE A 42 20.42 14.25 -28.62
N ASN A 43 21.77 14.37 -28.61
CA ASN A 43 22.60 13.43 -27.87
C ASN A 43 23.93 14.05 -27.48
N ALA A 44 24.29 13.92 -26.22
CA ALA A 44 25.56 14.33 -25.65
C ALA A 44 26.11 13.25 -24.67
N SER A 45 25.55 12.05 -24.69
CA SER A 45 25.96 10.93 -23.82
C SER A 45 27.37 10.43 -24.11
N ASN A 46 27.84 10.61 -25.35
CA ASN A 46 29.13 10.14 -25.86
C ASN A 46 30.30 11.12 -25.69
N ILE A 47 30.11 12.24 -24.98
CA ILE A 47 31.20 13.17 -24.69
C ILE A 47 32.24 12.48 -23.78
N VAL A 48 33.44 12.27 -24.29
CA VAL A 48 34.51 11.50 -23.58
C VAL A 48 35.71 12.40 -23.36
N GLY A 49 36.31 12.29 -22.17
CA GLY A 49 37.54 12.97 -21.82
C GLY A 49 37.40 14.33 -21.17
N ASP A 50 36.24 14.94 -21.24
CA ASP A 50 35.94 16.22 -20.60
C ASP A 50 35.17 16.01 -19.28
N THR A 51 35.38 16.91 -18.33
CA THR A 51 34.66 16.92 -17.05
C THR A 51 33.52 17.92 -17.04
N SER A 52 33.49 18.84 -17.99
CA SER A 52 32.50 19.91 -18.10
C SER A 52 31.99 20.09 -19.52
N TYR A 53 30.73 20.46 -19.67
CA TYR A 53 30.13 20.74 -20.95
C TYR A 53 29.15 21.92 -20.84
N ALA A 54 29.19 22.82 -21.80
CA ALA A 54 28.20 23.88 -21.97
C ALA A 54 27.36 23.60 -23.22
N VAL A 55 26.04 23.50 -23.03
CA VAL A 55 25.11 23.39 -24.16
C VAL A 55 25.20 24.62 -25.04
N ASN A 56 25.13 24.45 -26.36
CA ASN A 56 25.30 25.53 -27.31
C ASN A 56 24.22 26.62 -27.14
N GLU A 57 24.65 27.88 -27.24
CA GLU A 57 23.77 29.04 -27.29
C GLU A 57 22.76 28.91 -28.44
N GLY A 58 21.49 29.29 -28.16
CA GLY A 58 20.39 29.15 -29.12
C GLY A 58 19.63 27.82 -29.08
N THR A 59 20.07 26.86 -28.24
CA THR A 59 19.31 25.65 -27.97
C THR A 59 18.01 26.01 -27.23
N GLU A 60 16.91 25.48 -27.68
CA GLU A 60 15.57 25.69 -27.09
C GLU A 60 15.07 24.45 -26.35
N ILE A 61 15.50 23.25 -26.79
CA ILE A 61 15.02 21.95 -26.29
C ILE A 61 16.21 20.98 -26.08
N ILE A 62 16.19 20.26 -24.99
CA ILE A 62 17.01 19.05 -24.74
C ILE A 62 16.06 17.87 -24.73
N ILE A 63 16.24 16.88 -25.62
CA ILE A 63 15.33 15.74 -25.68
C ILE A 63 15.58 14.73 -24.55
N GLY A 64 14.68 13.76 -24.44
CA GLY A 64 14.84 12.64 -23.51
C GLY A 64 16.13 11.85 -23.78
N ASP A 65 16.72 11.33 -22.72
CA ASP A 65 17.96 10.54 -22.75
C ASP A 65 19.21 11.24 -23.30
N ALA A 66 19.18 12.55 -23.57
CA ALA A 66 20.25 13.26 -24.28
C ALA A 66 21.63 13.15 -23.61
N PHE A 67 21.69 13.10 -22.28
CA PHE A 67 22.93 12.91 -21.48
C PHE A 67 22.92 11.61 -20.67
N ASN A 68 21.96 10.73 -20.88
CA ASN A 68 21.80 9.54 -20.07
C ASN A 68 23.12 8.75 -19.96
N GLY A 69 23.56 8.45 -18.72
CA GLY A 69 24.79 7.71 -18.43
C GLY A 69 26.10 8.44 -18.77
N SER A 70 26.05 9.73 -19.11
CA SER A 70 27.26 10.53 -19.38
C SER A 70 28.16 10.65 -18.15
N SER A 71 29.49 10.68 -18.35
CA SER A 71 30.50 10.82 -17.30
C SER A 71 30.81 12.26 -16.89
N LEU A 72 30.13 13.25 -17.46
CA LEU A 72 30.30 14.66 -17.16
C LEU A 72 30.00 14.99 -15.70
N LYS A 73 30.79 15.91 -15.14
CA LYS A 73 30.66 16.39 -13.75
C LYS A 73 29.94 17.72 -13.63
N TYR A 74 30.12 18.57 -14.62
CA TYR A 74 29.61 19.95 -14.63
C TYR A 74 28.92 20.23 -15.95
N ILE A 75 27.68 20.69 -15.89
CA ILE A 75 26.90 21.06 -17.08
C ILE A 75 26.34 22.45 -16.92
N HIS A 76 26.50 23.25 -17.96
CA HIS A 76 25.85 24.55 -18.07
C HIS A 76 24.80 24.54 -19.18
N ILE A 77 23.57 24.88 -18.83
CA ILE A 77 22.44 25.04 -19.77
C ILE A 77 22.18 26.54 -19.96
N PRO A 78 22.30 27.09 -21.21
CA PRO A 78 22.17 28.51 -21.45
C PRO A 78 20.72 28.99 -21.39
N GLU A 79 20.57 30.32 -21.26
CA GLU A 79 19.28 30.96 -21.41
C GLU A 79 18.71 30.70 -22.83
N GLY A 80 17.37 30.52 -22.90
CA GLY A 80 16.69 30.12 -24.13
C GLY A 80 16.20 28.70 -24.13
N VAL A 81 16.85 27.79 -23.38
CA VAL A 81 16.33 26.41 -23.20
C VAL A 81 15.03 26.47 -22.41
N ARG A 82 13.96 25.91 -22.98
CA ARG A 82 12.60 25.93 -22.42
C ARG A 82 12.16 24.57 -21.89
N ALA A 83 12.72 23.48 -22.45
CA ALA A 83 12.29 22.13 -22.09
C ALA A 83 13.47 21.16 -22.03
N ILE A 84 13.42 20.30 -21.01
CA ILE A 84 14.30 19.14 -20.79
C ILE A 84 13.40 17.91 -20.83
N GLY A 85 13.78 16.89 -21.61
CA GLY A 85 13.02 15.66 -21.79
C GLY A 85 13.16 14.67 -20.64
N SER A 86 12.37 13.60 -20.73
CA SER A 86 12.40 12.52 -19.76
C SER A 86 13.77 11.84 -19.72
N CYS A 87 14.27 11.51 -18.52
CA CYS A 87 15.57 10.87 -18.32
C CYS A 87 16.76 11.59 -18.96
N ALA A 88 16.65 12.87 -19.32
CA ALA A 88 17.68 13.58 -20.08
C ALA A 88 19.06 13.56 -19.44
N PHE A 89 19.14 13.54 -18.12
CA PHE A 89 20.34 13.46 -17.30
C PHE A 89 20.32 12.25 -16.35
N SER A 90 19.51 11.25 -16.65
CA SER A 90 19.44 10.04 -15.80
C SER A 90 20.76 9.27 -15.82
N ASP A 91 21.05 8.58 -14.71
CA ASP A 91 22.23 7.74 -14.55
C ASP A 91 23.58 8.46 -14.74
N MET A 92 23.60 9.78 -14.56
CA MET A 92 24.84 10.56 -14.56
C MET A 92 25.53 10.45 -13.19
N GLU A 93 26.15 9.29 -12.92
CA GLU A 93 26.77 8.96 -11.63
C GLU A 93 27.82 9.96 -11.16
N ASN A 94 28.44 10.71 -12.08
CA ASN A 94 29.50 11.68 -11.79
C ASN A 94 29.03 13.13 -11.76
N LEU A 95 27.77 13.42 -12.07
CA LEU A 95 27.25 14.80 -12.13
C LEU A 95 27.24 15.40 -10.71
N MET A 96 28.02 16.47 -10.53
CA MET A 96 28.15 17.19 -9.26
C MET A 96 27.35 18.50 -9.27
N GLU A 97 27.32 19.18 -10.42
CA GLU A 97 26.67 20.47 -10.56
C GLU A 97 26.06 20.65 -11.95
N ILE A 98 24.86 21.21 -12.00
CA ILE A 98 24.20 21.64 -13.23
C ILE A 98 23.56 23.01 -13.03
N THR A 99 23.79 23.93 -13.99
CA THR A 99 23.16 25.24 -13.99
C THR A 99 21.97 25.22 -14.93
N LEU A 100 20.79 25.56 -14.42
CA LEU A 100 19.53 25.64 -15.19
C LEU A 100 19.16 27.08 -15.49
N PRO A 101 18.64 27.41 -16.72
CA PRO A 101 18.25 28.76 -17.09
C PRO A 101 16.87 29.14 -16.51
N ASN A 102 16.64 30.44 -16.35
CA ASN A 102 15.32 30.98 -15.95
C ASN A 102 14.24 30.82 -17.03
N SER A 103 14.65 30.61 -18.29
CA SER A 103 13.73 30.31 -19.39
C SER A 103 13.09 28.94 -19.35
N LEU A 104 13.61 27.99 -18.49
CA LEU A 104 13.17 26.61 -18.43
C LEU A 104 11.79 26.50 -17.78
N ILE A 105 10.82 25.94 -18.51
CA ILE A 105 9.41 25.81 -18.08
C ILE A 105 8.94 24.36 -17.99
N TYR A 106 9.71 23.41 -18.51
CA TYR A 106 9.37 21.99 -18.47
C TYR A 106 10.61 21.15 -18.17
N ILE A 107 10.46 20.25 -17.21
CA ILE A 107 11.38 19.15 -16.93
C ILE A 107 10.58 17.86 -17.01
N GLY A 108 10.98 16.96 -17.89
CA GLY A 108 10.34 15.66 -18.08
C GLY A 108 10.55 14.71 -16.91
N PRO A 109 9.74 13.66 -16.81
CA PRO A 109 9.85 12.67 -15.75
C PRO A 109 11.25 12.06 -15.67
N TYR A 110 11.75 11.87 -14.43
CA TYR A 110 13.02 11.23 -14.13
C TYR A 110 14.25 11.92 -14.73
N ALA A 111 14.15 13.21 -15.05
CA ALA A 111 15.21 13.92 -15.77
C ALA A 111 16.59 13.86 -15.10
N PHE A 112 16.66 13.80 -13.79
CA PHE A 112 17.90 13.70 -12.99
C PHE A 112 17.92 12.46 -12.10
N SER A 113 17.20 11.40 -12.46
CA SER A 113 17.22 10.19 -11.63
C SER A 113 18.61 9.55 -11.62
N SER A 114 18.98 8.95 -10.49
CA SER A 114 20.27 8.28 -10.28
C SER A 114 21.50 9.19 -10.47
N CYS A 115 21.37 10.51 -10.28
CA CYS A 115 22.50 11.42 -10.22
C CYS A 115 23.15 11.36 -8.83
N VAL A 116 23.88 10.28 -8.54
CA VAL A 116 24.31 9.92 -7.18
C VAL A 116 25.27 10.90 -6.51
N GLN A 117 25.97 11.75 -7.28
CA GLN A 117 26.89 12.76 -6.76
C GLN A 117 26.33 14.19 -6.82
N LEU A 118 25.11 14.39 -7.27
CA LEU A 118 24.48 15.70 -7.33
C LEU A 118 24.14 16.18 -5.90
N GLU A 119 24.83 17.21 -5.41
CA GLU A 119 24.67 17.71 -4.04
C GLU A 119 23.60 18.78 -3.90
N HIS A 120 23.42 19.61 -4.92
CA HIS A 120 22.39 20.67 -4.96
C HIS A 120 22.01 21.01 -6.40
N ILE A 121 20.81 21.57 -6.54
CA ILE A 121 20.29 22.09 -7.81
C ILE A 121 19.38 23.28 -7.56
N ASP A 122 19.57 24.36 -8.34
CA ASP A 122 18.70 25.53 -8.30
C ASP A 122 17.64 25.42 -9.40
N LEU A 123 16.38 25.30 -9.01
CA LEU A 123 15.23 25.17 -9.89
C LEU A 123 14.64 26.54 -10.23
N PRO A 124 14.32 26.83 -11.51
CA PRO A 124 13.73 28.12 -11.90
C PRO A 124 12.26 28.26 -11.50
N ASN A 125 11.83 29.48 -11.18
CA ASN A 125 10.46 29.78 -10.73
C ASN A 125 9.36 29.57 -11.80
N SER A 126 9.75 29.32 -13.03
CA SER A 126 8.85 29.02 -14.15
C SER A 126 8.27 27.61 -14.13
N LEU A 127 8.88 26.70 -13.36
CA LEU A 127 8.41 25.31 -13.24
C LEU A 127 7.07 25.22 -12.51
N ARG A 128 6.26 24.24 -12.93
CA ARG A 128 4.93 23.98 -12.35
C ARG A 128 4.81 22.58 -11.78
N VAL A 129 5.53 21.61 -12.34
CA VAL A 129 5.44 20.18 -11.97
C VAL A 129 6.84 19.64 -11.80
N LEU A 130 7.05 18.86 -10.74
CA LEU A 130 8.18 17.98 -10.55
C LEU A 130 7.65 16.53 -10.59
N ASP A 131 8.21 15.72 -11.48
CA ASP A 131 7.70 14.36 -11.76
C ASP A 131 8.84 13.34 -11.74
N GLY A 132 9.01 12.60 -10.63
CA GLY A 132 10.11 11.65 -10.43
C GLY A 132 11.51 12.25 -10.57
N THR A 133 11.61 13.55 -10.57
CA THR A 133 12.74 14.35 -11.10
C THR A 133 14.08 13.96 -10.49
N PHE A 134 14.14 13.64 -9.18
CA PHE A 134 15.38 13.36 -8.43
C PHE A 134 15.40 11.97 -7.82
N LEU A 135 14.68 11.02 -8.38
CA LEU A 135 14.68 9.64 -7.89
C LEU A 135 16.13 9.12 -7.75
N ASP A 136 16.46 8.55 -6.58
CA ASP A 136 17.79 7.96 -6.28
C ASP A 136 18.97 8.95 -6.43
N CYS A 137 18.86 10.15 -5.84
CA CYS A 137 19.94 11.13 -5.70
C CYS A 137 20.41 11.23 -4.24
N PRO A 138 21.19 10.28 -3.69
CA PRO A 138 21.51 10.20 -2.26
C PRO A 138 22.37 11.36 -1.74
N SER A 139 23.15 12.03 -2.58
CA SER A 139 23.94 13.20 -2.20
C SER A 139 23.15 14.51 -2.22
N LEU A 140 21.93 14.50 -2.75
CA LEU A 140 21.09 15.70 -2.83
C LEU A 140 20.51 16.00 -1.44
N GLU A 141 21.20 16.85 -0.69
CA GLU A 141 20.80 17.21 0.68
C GLU A 141 19.92 18.45 0.76
N ARG A 142 19.98 19.33 -0.26
CA ARG A 142 19.24 20.59 -0.31
C ARG A 142 18.60 20.81 -1.66
N VAL A 143 17.29 20.99 -1.65
CA VAL A 143 16.51 21.45 -2.81
C VAL A 143 15.62 22.58 -2.37
N VAL A 144 15.70 23.70 -3.08
CA VAL A 144 14.73 24.79 -2.94
C VAL A 144 13.65 24.59 -3.98
N ILE A 145 12.44 24.29 -3.54
CA ILE A 145 11.29 24.14 -4.42
C ILE A 145 10.75 25.56 -4.70
N PRO A 146 10.82 26.03 -5.97
CA PRO A 146 10.49 27.40 -6.28
C PRO A 146 9.00 27.70 -6.16
N GLU A 147 8.71 28.99 -5.92
CA GLU A 147 7.33 29.49 -6.07
C GLU A 147 6.90 29.30 -7.54
N GLY A 148 5.71 28.76 -7.71
CA GLY A 148 5.20 28.38 -9.03
C GLY A 148 5.00 26.89 -9.20
N VAL A 149 5.73 26.04 -8.46
CA VAL A 149 5.46 24.58 -8.44
C VAL A 149 4.10 24.34 -7.77
N GLU A 150 3.23 23.68 -8.52
CA GLU A 150 1.85 23.34 -8.13
C GLU A 150 1.70 21.85 -7.79
N GLU A 151 2.54 20.98 -8.40
CA GLU A 151 2.48 19.53 -8.23
C GLU A 151 3.86 18.91 -8.07
N ILE A 152 3.98 17.97 -7.12
CA ILE A 152 5.15 17.12 -6.92
C ILE A 152 4.65 15.67 -6.87
N ARG A 153 5.17 14.81 -7.77
CA ARG A 153 4.62 13.46 -7.94
C ARG A 153 5.67 12.41 -8.33
N ASN A 154 5.27 11.13 -8.24
CA ASN A 154 6.08 9.99 -8.69
C ASN A 154 7.46 9.91 -8.02
N GLN A 155 7.49 9.96 -6.68
CA GLN A 155 8.68 9.67 -5.89
C GLN A 155 9.85 10.64 -6.15
N VAL A 156 9.57 11.92 -6.33
CA VAL A 156 10.60 12.94 -6.66
C VAL A 156 11.80 12.87 -5.73
N PHE A 157 11.61 12.60 -4.43
CA PHE A 157 12.68 12.57 -3.41
C PHE A 157 12.96 11.19 -2.85
N ASN A 158 12.49 10.13 -3.50
CA ASN A 158 12.83 8.76 -3.11
C ASN A 158 14.35 8.54 -3.27
N GLY A 159 14.98 7.96 -2.26
CA GLY A 159 16.42 7.70 -2.27
C GLY A 159 17.31 8.95 -2.16
N CYS A 160 16.72 10.15 -1.93
CA CYS A 160 17.48 11.38 -1.75
C CYS A 160 17.99 11.56 -0.31
N GLY A 161 19.09 12.34 -0.18
CA GLY A 161 19.66 12.77 1.11
C GLY A 161 18.93 13.92 1.79
N VAL A 162 17.82 14.41 1.22
CA VAL A 162 17.06 15.59 1.68
C VAL A 162 16.52 15.38 3.09
N ARG A 163 16.98 16.20 4.04
CA ARG A 163 16.53 16.16 5.44
C ARG A 163 15.42 17.15 5.76
N GLN A 164 15.40 18.26 5.06
CA GLN A 164 14.42 19.30 5.24
C GLN A 164 13.94 19.84 3.90
N VAL A 165 12.63 20.04 3.77
CA VAL A 165 12.02 20.66 2.61
C VAL A 165 11.09 21.77 3.03
N GLU A 166 11.12 22.91 2.30
CA GLU A 166 10.13 23.96 2.38
C GLU A 166 9.26 23.93 1.12
N LEU A 167 7.96 23.69 1.30
CA LEU A 167 6.99 23.64 0.21
C LEU A 167 6.47 25.04 -0.12
N PRO A 168 6.34 25.38 -1.44
CA PRO A 168 5.94 26.71 -1.88
C PRO A 168 4.46 26.98 -1.59
N SER A 169 4.11 28.28 -1.60
CA SER A 169 2.72 28.72 -1.38
C SER A 169 1.75 28.28 -2.48
N THR A 170 2.27 27.92 -3.65
CA THR A 170 1.52 27.54 -4.85
C THR A 170 1.17 26.06 -4.92
N ILE A 171 1.72 25.24 -4.02
CA ILE A 171 1.51 23.79 -4.06
C ILE A 171 0.03 23.42 -3.89
N ARG A 172 -0.46 22.48 -4.72
CA ARG A 172 -1.84 22.00 -4.75
C ARG A 172 -1.94 20.49 -4.60
N VAL A 173 -0.95 19.76 -5.11
CA VAL A 173 -0.95 18.29 -5.10
C VAL A 173 0.42 17.78 -4.72
N LEU A 174 0.44 16.89 -3.73
CA LEU A 174 1.57 16.00 -3.43
C LEU A 174 1.09 14.57 -3.68
N ASP A 175 1.78 13.83 -4.57
CA ASP A 175 1.40 12.48 -4.99
C ASP A 175 2.63 11.57 -4.96
N ASP A 176 2.74 10.69 -3.97
CA ASP A 176 3.93 9.88 -3.70
C ASP A 176 5.25 10.67 -3.59
N ALA A 177 5.18 11.98 -3.38
CA ALA A 177 6.28 12.93 -3.58
C ALA A 177 7.55 12.56 -2.79
N PHE A 178 7.40 12.04 -1.56
CA PHE A 178 8.48 11.67 -0.63
C PHE A 178 8.53 10.16 -0.32
N PHE A 179 7.84 9.34 -1.09
CA PHE A 179 7.75 7.89 -0.84
C PHE A 179 8.86 7.09 -1.55
N PRO A 180 9.66 6.29 -0.82
CA PRO A 180 10.09 6.47 0.56
C PRO A 180 11.29 7.43 0.65
N CYS A 181 11.22 8.48 1.47
CA CYS A 181 12.35 9.38 1.72
C CYS A 181 12.85 9.21 3.16
N LYS A 182 13.76 8.26 3.34
CA LYS A 182 14.26 7.87 4.68
C LYS A 182 15.07 8.97 5.39
N SER A 183 15.62 9.92 4.64
CA SER A 183 16.42 11.02 5.19
C SER A 183 15.57 12.19 5.68
N LEU A 184 14.31 12.30 5.26
CA LEU A 184 13.44 13.45 5.55
C LEU A 184 13.11 13.52 7.04
N GLU A 185 13.44 14.64 7.67
CA GLU A 185 13.22 14.89 9.10
C GLU A 185 12.13 15.95 9.35
N VAL A 186 12.07 16.98 8.49
CA VAL A 186 11.19 18.14 8.67
C VAL A 186 10.58 18.59 7.34
N VAL A 187 9.27 18.81 7.35
CA VAL A 187 8.55 19.47 6.24
C VAL A 187 8.01 20.80 6.74
N GLN A 188 8.41 21.87 6.06
CA GLN A 188 7.91 23.22 6.30
C GLN A 188 7.04 23.68 5.12
N TRP A 189 6.13 24.58 5.38
CA TRP A 189 5.19 25.07 4.40
C TRP A 189 5.20 26.60 4.39
N LYS A 190 5.18 27.18 3.20
CA LYS A 190 4.73 28.56 3.08
C LYS A 190 3.21 28.64 3.20
N LYS A 191 2.69 29.83 3.52
CA LYS A 191 1.24 30.02 3.59
C LYS A 191 0.62 29.70 2.23
N LEU A 192 -0.26 28.71 2.16
CA LEU A 192 -0.91 28.29 0.94
C LEU A 192 -1.78 29.43 0.34
N GLN A 193 -1.76 29.52 -0.99
CA GLN A 193 -2.59 30.49 -1.74
C GLN A 193 -3.99 29.95 -2.02
N SER A 194 -4.18 28.63 -1.97
CA SER A 194 -5.42 27.93 -2.27
C SER A 194 -5.90 27.16 -1.05
N GLU A 195 -7.21 26.89 -0.98
CA GLU A 195 -7.86 26.06 0.05
C GLU A 195 -8.28 24.69 -0.52
N ASP A 196 -7.66 24.22 -1.60
CA ASP A 196 -8.00 22.97 -2.28
C ASP A 196 -6.81 22.00 -2.42
N MET A 197 -5.75 22.18 -1.62
CA MET A 197 -4.57 21.33 -1.64
C MET A 197 -4.91 19.90 -1.18
N VAL A 198 -4.36 18.92 -1.90
CA VAL A 198 -4.52 17.48 -1.65
C VAL A 198 -3.17 16.83 -1.35
N ILE A 199 -3.09 16.12 -0.25
CA ILE A 199 -2.02 15.17 0.06
C ILE A 199 -2.53 13.79 -0.34
N LYS A 200 -1.97 13.22 -1.40
CA LYS A 200 -2.38 11.93 -1.92
C LYS A 200 -1.80 10.75 -1.12
N SER A 201 -2.26 9.56 -1.48
CA SER A 201 -1.83 8.30 -0.84
C SER A 201 -0.30 8.20 -0.82
N HIS A 202 0.24 7.65 0.27
CA HIS A 202 1.67 7.38 0.47
C HIS A 202 2.64 8.58 0.35
N THR A 203 2.15 9.82 0.19
CA THR A 203 3.02 11.00 -0.02
C THR A 203 4.21 11.08 0.93
N PHE A 204 4.03 10.79 2.22
CA PHE A 204 5.07 10.70 3.24
C PHE A 204 5.29 9.26 3.73
N GLY A 205 4.79 8.27 2.99
CA GLY A 205 4.93 6.87 3.38
C GLY A 205 6.39 6.45 3.49
N PHE A 206 6.71 5.68 4.55
CA PHE A 206 8.07 5.20 4.85
C PHE A 206 9.14 6.31 4.99
N CYS A 207 8.71 7.51 5.40
CA CYS A 207 9.61 8.57 5.84
C CYS A 207 10.01 8.29 7.31
N ASP A 208 10.85 7.28 7.53
CA ASP A 208 11.17 6.74 8.86
C ASP A 208 11.73 7.78 9.84
N ASN A 209 12.41 8.82 9.34
CA ASN A 209 13.02 9.88 10.15
C ASN A 209 12.18 11.15 10.25
N LEU A 210 11.00 11.21 9.63
CA LEU A 210 10.12 12.37 9.72
C LEU A 210 9.65 12.56 11.17
N ARG A 211 10.08 13.65 11.80
CA ARG A 211 9.81 13.93 13.23
C ARG A 211 8.74 14.97 13.41
N GLN A 212 8.66 15.92 12.49
CA GLN A 212 7.76 17.05 12.59
C GLN A 212 7.18 17.41 11.22
N ILE A 213 5.87 17.58 11.20
CA ILE A 213 5.12 18.14 10.08
C ILE A 213 3.98 19.00 10.62
N GLU A 214 3.96 20.27 10.22
CA GLU A 214 2.87 21.19 10.53
C GLU A 214 2.02 21.34 9.27
N LEU A 215 0.83 20.76 9.28
CA LEU A 215 -0.09 20.84 8.14
C LEU A 215 -0.79 22.20 8.12
N PRO A 216 -0.59 23.04 7.08
CA PRO A 216 -1.16 24.38 7.02
C PRO A 216 -2.65 24.36 6.70
N ASP A 217 -3.34 25.44 7.08
CA ASP A 217 -4.68 25.73 6.53
C ASP A 217 -4.57 25.87 4.99
N GLY A 218 -5.56 25.32 4.27
CA GLY A 218 -5.56 25.20 2.80
C GLY A 218 -5.54 23.75 2.32
N ILE A 219 -5.11 22.79 3.18
CA ILE A 219 -5.23 21.36 2.89
C ILE A 219 -6.69 20.95 3.07
N LYS A 220 -7.29 20.47 1.98
CA LYS A 220 -8.69 20.02 1.93
C LYS A 220 -8.81 18.53 2.15
N GLU A 221 -7.85 17.76 1.67
CA GLU A 221 -7.90 16.30 1.65
C GLU A 221 -6.55 15.67 1.96
N ILE A 222 -6.57 14.62 2.76
CA ILE A 222 -5.44 13.72 3.00
C ILE A 222 -5.94 12.32 2.66
N GLU A 223 -5.35 11.68 1.66
CA GLU A 223 -5.74 10.33 1.25
C GLU A 223 -5.16 9.24 2.17
N ALA A 224 -5.67 8.00 1.97
CA ALA A 224 -5.27 6.85 2.76
C ALA A 224 -3.77 6.58 2.70
N GLY A 225 -3.17 6.23 3.85
CA GLY A 225 -1.76 5.85 3.94
C GLY A 225 -0.77 6.99 3.74
N ALA A 226 -1.22 8.25 3.69
CA ALA A 226 -0.34 9.40 3.46
C ALA A 226 0.86 9.46 4.43
N PHE A 227 0.73 8.93 5.65
CA PHE A 227 1.76 8.88 6.70
C PHE A 227 2.09 7.44 7.14
N THR A 228 1.89 6.45 6.28
CA THR A 228 2.22 5.06 6.59
C THR A 228 3.69 4.92 6.97
N ALA A 229 3.96 4.20 8.06
CA ALA A 229 5.32 3.88 8.54
C ALA A 229 6.22 5.12 8.81
N CYS A 230 5.63 6.27 9.19
CA CYS A 230 6.39 7.42 9.69
C CYS A 230 6.76 7.20 11.17
N ASN A 231 7.74 6.31 11.42
CA ASN A 231 8.03 5.77 12.75
C ASN A 231 8.50 6.79 13.81
N MET A 232 9.07 7.92 13.37
CA MET A 232 9.58 8.97 14.26
C MET A 232 8.61 10.15 14.42
N LEU A 233 7.48 10.14 13.71
CA LEU A 233 6.51 11.24 13.76
C LEU A 233 5.80 11.30 15.13
N GLN A 234 6.01 12.39 15.84
CA GLN A 234 5.52 12.54 17.21
C GLN A 234 4.09 13.11 17.29
N GLU A 235 3.77 14.05 16.41
CA GLU A 235 2.49 14.72 16.40
C GLU A 235 2.04 15.02 14.97
N ILE A 236 0.74 14.87 14.72
CA ILE A 236 0.06 15.38 13.52
C ILE A 236 -1.04 16.35 13.95
N VAL A 237 -1.01 17.56 13.40
CA VAL A 237 -2.05 18.58 13.64
C VAL A 237 -2.89 18.68 12.37
N LEU A 238 -4.15 18.25 12.44
CA LEU A 238 -5.11 18.35 11.34
C LEU A 238 -5.63 19.80 11.23
N PRO A 239 -5.48 20.45 10.05
CA PRO A 239 -5.83 21.88 9.88
C PRO A 239 -7.34 22.11 9.81
N LYS A 240 -7.76 23.37 10.02
CA LYS A 240 -9.18 23.77 9.98
C LYS A 240 -9.86 23.53 8.62
N SER A 241 -9.09 23.63 7.54
CA SER A 241 -9.59 23.46 6.17
C SER A 241 -9.86 22.00 5.80
N LEU A 242 -9.34 21.02 6.58
CA LEU A 242 -9.44 19.61 6.24
C LEU A 242 -10.88 19.11 6.26
N LYS A 243 -11.34 18.54 5.14
CA LYS A 243 -12.69 18.01 4.97
C LYS A 243 -12.72 16.50 4.83
N THR A 244 -11.72 15.93 4.16
CA THR A 244 -11.67 14.51 3.84
C THR A 244 -10.39 13.90 4.37
N LEU A 245 -10.51 12.74 5.01
CA LEU A 245 -9.40 11.97 5.55
C LEU A 245 -9.58 10.51 5.16
N GLY A 246 -8.62 10.01 4.39
CA GLY A 246 -8.59 8.60 3.97
C GLY A 246 -8.13 7.67 5.08
N VAL A 247 -8.59 6.45 5.05
CA VAL A 247 -8.25 5.41 6.03
C VAL A 247 -7.52 4.23 5.35
N PRO A 248 -6.49 3.67 5.99
CA PRO A 248 -5.90 4.08 7.25
C PRO A 248 -5.08 5.38 7.09
N LEU A 249 -5.20 6.30 8.04
CA LEU A 249 -4.34 7.48 8.08
C LEU A 249 -2.90 7.10 8.42
N LEU A 250 -2.77 6.26 9.42
CA LEU A 250 -1.54 5.84 10.06
C LEU A 250 -1.49 4.30 10.06
N TRP A 251 -0.60 3.72 9.27
CA TRP A 251 -0.35 2.29 9.28
C TRP A 251 1.13 2.04 9.59
N HIS A 252 1.42 1.03 10.40
CA HIS A 252 2.78 0.72 10.86
C HIS A 252 3.49 1.92 11.49
N HIS A 253 2.78 2.69 12.34
CA HIS A 253 3.36 3.88 12.95
C HIS A 253 3.43 3.77 14.48
N LYS A 254 4.34 4.56 15.05
CA LYS A 254 4.48 4.75 16.50
C LYS A 254 4.12 6.19 16.93
N ALA A 255 3.32 6.89 16.12
CA ALA A 255 2.97 8.30 16.37
C ALA A 255 2.36 8.49 17.77
N GLY A 256 2.84 9.52 18.45
CA GLY A 256 2.46 9.77 19.82
C GLY A 256 1.12 10.48 19.97
N ARG A 257 0.72 11.36 19.00
CA ARG A 257 -0.42 12.25 19.20
C ARG A 257 -1.02 12.77 17.89
N ILE A 258 -2.36 12.85 17.85
CA ILE A 258 -3.08 13.63 16.83
C ILE A 258 -3.82 14.77 17.54
N VAL A 259 -3.76 15.96 16.96
CA VAL A 259 -4.54 17.14 17.34
C VAL A 259 -5.43 17.52 16.17
N SER A 260 -6.69 17.81 16.38
CA SER A 260 -7.59 18.25 15.31
C SER A 260 -8.05 19.68 15.53
N HIS A 261 -7.86 20.52 14.53
CA HIS A 261 -8.50 21.82 14.38
C HIS A 261 -9.63 21.78 13.34
N SER A 262 -9.74 20.70 12.59
CA SER A 262 -10.82 20.48 11.63
C SER A 262 -12.17 20.35 12.32
N PRO A 263 -13.25 20.98 11.81
CA PRO A 263 -14.60 20.78 12.31
C PRO A 263 -15.18 19.42 11.99
N GLU A 264 -14.54 18.65 11.08
CA GLU A 264 -15.03 17.34 10.62
C GLU A 264 -14.48 16.18 11.47
N PHE A 265 -13.44 16.41 12.29
CA PHE A 265 -12.77 15.36 13.06
C PHE A 265 -12.58 15.76 14.51
N VAL A 266 -12.84 14.82 15.41
CA VAL A 266 -12.75 15.02 16.87
C VAL A 266 -11.73 14.05 17.45
N VAL A 267 -10.92 14.52 18.39
CA VAL A 267 -9.98 13.68 19.14
C VAL A 267 -10.47 13.54 20.57
N GLU A 268 -10.73 12.31 21.02
CA GLU A 268 -11.13 11.98 22.39
C GLU A 268 -10.37 10.73 22.88
N HIS A 269 -9.81 10.77 24.06
CA HIS A 269 -9.10 9.64 24.72
C HIS A 269 -8.04 8.96 23.83
N GLY A 270 -7.32 9.74 23.01
CA GLY A 270 -6.33 9.18 22.07
C GLY A 270 -6.93 8.46 20.87
N MET A 271 -8.19 8.75 20.55
CA MET A 271 -8.88 8.23 19.36
C MET A 271 -9.31 9.40 18.47
N LEU A 272 -9.09 9.25 17.16
CA LEU A 272 -9.60 10.15 16.13
C LEU A 272 -10.94 9.62 15.62
N LEU A 273 -11.95 10.45 15.70
CA LEU A 273 -13.34 10.16 15.34
C LEU A 273 -13.80 11.13 14.24
N ASN A 274 -14.79 10.73 13.45
CA ASN A 274 -15.52 11.67 12.60
C ASN A 274 -16.33 12.66 13.49
N ARG A 275 -16.83 13.75 12.89
CA ARG A 275 -17.60 14.79 13.57
C ARG A 275 -18.78 14.26 14.39
N GLN A 276 -19.49 13.26 13.87
CA GLN A 276 -20.65 12.63 14.50
C GLN A 276 -20.26 11.66 15.62
N LYS A 277 -18.97 11.36 15.76
CA LYS A 277 -18.40 10.34 16.65
C LYS A 277 -18.93 8.92 16.40
N SER A 278 -19.46 8.69 15.20
CA SER A 278 -19.99 7.39 14.79
C SER A 278 -18.95 6.48 14.11
N ALA A 279 -17.83 7.05 13.65
CA ALA A 279 -16.74 6.29 13.05
C ALA A 279 -15.43 6.57 13.80
N LEU A 280 -14.73 5.50 14.21
CA LEU A 280 -13.39 5.55 14.78
C LEU A 280 -12.37 5.35 13.66
N ILE A 281 -11.60 6.42 13.38
CA ILE A 281 -10.72 6.52 12.22
C ILE A 281 -9.31 6.01 12.54
N ALA A 282 -8.78 6.36 13.71
CA ALA A 282 -7.46 5.92 14.17
C ALA A 282 -7.36 5.97 15.69
N CYS A 283 -6.65 5.02 16.28
CA CYS A 283 -6.31 5.00 17.70
C CYS A 283 -4.80 5.20 17.88
N PHE A 284 -4.43 6.18 18.65
CA PHE A 284 -3.05 6.47 19.07
C PHE A 284 -2.89 6.42 20.59
N ASN A 285 -3.92 5.96 21.31
CA ASN A 285 -3.84 5.62 22.72
C ASN A 285 -2.94 4.38 22.91
N ARG A 286 -2.00 4.45 23.85
CA ARG A 286 -1.05 3.37 24.15
C ARG A 286 -1.35 2.65 25.46
N ASP A 287 -2.56 2.81 26.00
CA ASP A 287 -2.99 2.06 27.17
C ASP A 287 -3.17 0.57 26.81
N ALA A 288 -2.85 -0.28 27.77
CA ALA A 288 -3.05 -1.73 27.63
C ALA A 288 -4.53 -2.12 27.56
N MET A 289 -5.39 -1.25 28.09
CA MET A 289 -6.84 -1.46 28.12
C MET A 289 -7.55 -0.25 27.51
N ILE A 290 -8.36 -0.51 26.49
CA ILE A 290 -9.10 0.53 25.76
C ILE A 290 -10.60 0.21 25.73
N GLU A 291 -11.41 1.24 25.96
CA GLU A 291 -12.86 1.18 25.76
C GLU A 291 -13.24 2.08 24.57
N VAL A 292 -13.84 1.47 23.55
CA VAL A 292 -14.38 2.21 22.38
C VAL A 292 -15.66 2.93 22.81
N PRO A 293 -15.81 4.24 22.51
CA PRO A 293 -17.01 4.99 22.88
C PRO A 293 -18.31 4.36 22.34
N HIS A 294 -19.35 4.40 23.14
CA HIS A 294 -20.65 3.83 22.77
C HIS A 294 -21.32 4.52 21.56
N SER A 295 -20.88 5.73 21.18
CA SER A 295 -21.36 6.42 19.99
C SER A 295 -20.82 5.83 18.68
N VAL A 296 -19.73 5.06 18.73
CA VAL A 296 -19.07 4.49 17.55
C VAL A 296 -19.91 3.35 17.00
N GLU A 297 -20.25 3.46 15.71
CA GLU A 297 -20.95 2.43 14.95
C GLU A 297 -20.00 1.64 14.04
N ILE A 298 -18.90 2.28 13.61
CA ILE A 298 -17.89 1.69 12.71
C ILE A 298 -16.50 1.92 13.27
N ILE A 299 -15.71 0.85 13.36
CA ILE A 299 -14.27 0.92 13.53
C ILE A 299 -13.68 0.83 12.14
N GLU A 300 -13.04 1.92 11.69
CA GLU A 300 -12.53 2.04 10.33
C GLU A 300 -11.32 1.15 10.05
N ARG A 301 -10.99 1.00 8.76
CA ARG A 301 -9.83 0.24 8.31
C ARG A 301 -8.55 0.67 9.03
N GLY A 302 -7.83 -0.32 9.60
CA GLY A 302 -6.53 -0.11 10.26
C GLY A 302 -6.56 0.76 11.50
N ALA A 303 -7.74 1.02 12.09
CA ALA A 303 -7.91 1.98 13.19
C ALA A 303 -7.04 1.68 14.42
N PHE A 304 -6.75 0.41 14.72
CA PHE A 304 -5.88 -0.07 15.78
C PHE A 304 -4.68 -0.87 15.25
N ALA A 305 -4.41 -0.83 13.94
CA ALA A 305 -3.32 -1.63 13.39
C ALA A 305 -2.00 -1.37 14.11
N ASP A 306 -1.26 -2.46 14.42
CA ASP A 306 0.03 -2.44 15.13
C ASP A 306 0.00 -1.76 16.51
N CYS A 307 -1.16 -1.73 17.19
CA CYS A 307 -1.25 -1.34 18.58
C CYS A 307 -0.64 -2.42 19.47
N ASP A 308 0.69 -2.44 19.53
CA ASP A 308 1.50 -3.45 20.24
C ASP A 308 1.38 -3.39 21.77
N THR A 309 0.84 -2.32 22.33
CA THR A 309 0.58 -2.17 23.77
C THR A 309 -0.79 -2.67 24.19
N LEU A 310 -1.73 -2.86 23.24
CA LEU A 310 -3.11 -3.21 23.54
C LEU A 310 -3.22 -4.67 23.98
N GLU A 311 -3.69 -4.90 25.22
CA GLU A 311 -3.91 -6.24 25.80
C GLU A 311 -5.40 -6.60 25.86
N TRP A 312 -6.25 -5.62 26.09
CA TRP A 312 -7.70 -5.80 26.18
C TRP A 312 -8.46 -4.65 25.54
N ILE A 313 -9.52 -4.96 24.84
CA ILE A 313 -10.43 -3.98 24.27
C ILE A 313 -11.91 -4.33 24.56
N SER A 314 -12.65 -3.34 25.03
CA SER A 314 -14.11 -3.35 25.08
C SER A 314 -14.66 -2.59 23.89
N ILE A 315 -15.31 -3.29 22.97
CA ILE A 315 -15.90 -2.67 21.79
C ILE A 315 -17.27 -2.10 22.15
N GLY A 316 -17.47 -0.80 21.86
CA GLY A 316 -18.69 -0.07 22.19
C GLY A 316 -19.98 -0.76 21.69
N THR A 317 -21.03 -0.65 22.47
CA THR A 317 -22.31 -1.39 22.24
C THR A 317 -23.00 -1.07 20.94
N SER A 318 -22.71 0.09 20.32
CA SER A 318 -23.30 0.51 19.04
C SER A 318 -22.53 0.04 17.82
N VAL A 319 -21.32 -0.54 17.99
CA VAL A 319 -20.49 -0.98 16.86
C VAL A 319 -21.19 -2.11 16.09
N LYS A 320 -21.33 -1.89 14.79
CA LYS A 320 -21.94 -2.80 13.83
C LYS A 320 -20.93 -3.41 12.87
N CYS A 321 -19.85 -2.66 12.58
CA CYS A 321 -18.83 -3.07 11.63
C CYS A 321 -17.42 -2.84 12.22
N ILE A 322 -16.56 -3.85 12.07
CA ILE A 322 -15.12 -3.79 12.31
C ILE A 322 -14.46 -3.88 10.95
N GLY A 323 -13.84 -2.79 10.53
CA GLY A 323 -13.25 -2.64 9.20
C GLY A 323 -12.04 -3.51 8.96
N ARG A 324 -11.64 -3.58 7.70
CA ARG A 324 -10.48 -4.33 7.24
C ARG A 324 -9.21 -3.95 8.01
N ASP A 325 -8.41 -4.92 8.37
CA ASP A 325 -7.13 -4.70 9.07
C ASP A 325 -7.28 -3.92 10.41
N ALA A 326 -8.49 -3.76 10.97
CA ALA A 326 -8.73 -2.84 12.09
C ALA A 326 -7.85 -3.09 13.31
N PHE A 327 -7.54 -4.34 13.62
CA PHE A 327 -6.66 -4.79 14.70
C PHE A 327 -5.46 -5.61 14.18
N TYR A 328 -5.11 -5.45 12.89
CA TYR A 328 -3.97 -6.15 12.32
C TYR A 328 -2.71 -5.92 13.16
N GLY A 329 -1.97 -6.98 13.49
CA GLY A 329 -0.70 -6.85 14.20
C GLY A 329 -0.81 -6.40 15.67
N CYS A 330 -2.00 -6.43 16.29
CA CYS A 330 -2.15 -6.21 17.74
C CYS A 330 -1.60 -7.42 18.50
N ILE A 331 -0.27 -7.59 18.51
CA ILE A 331 0.41 -8.82 18.95
C ILE A 331 0.16 -9.21 20.41
N ASN A 332 -0.14 -8.22 21.27
CA ASN A 332 -0.40 -8.44 22.69
C ASN A 332 -1.89 -8.51 23.04
N LEU A 333 -2.79 -8.28 22.07
CA LEU A 333 -4.23 -8.37 22.29
C LEU A 333 -4.62 -9.79 22.68
N SER A 334 -5.06 -9.96 23.93
CA SER A 334 -5.41 -11.27 24.50
C SER A 334 -6.91 -11.44 24.71
N ARG A 335 -7.65 -10.32 24.82
CA ARG A 335 -9.09 -10.33 25.11
C ARG A 335 -9.83 -9.25 24.36
N ILE A 336 -10.99 -9.62 23.80
CA ILE A 336 -11.93 -8.73 23.12
C ILE A 336 -13.33 -8.94 23.70
N ASP A 337 -13.97 -7.86 24.11
CA ASP A 337 -15.38 -7.88 24.49
C ASP A 337 -16.22 -7.33 23.32
N PHE A 338 -16.82 -8.23 22.52
CA PHE A 338 -17.64 -7.88 21.36
C PHE A 338 -19.07 -7.46 21.76
N PRO A 339 -19.64 -6.43 21.11
CA PRO A 339 -21.04 -6.05 21.34
C PRO A 339 -22.01 -7.03 20.65
N VAL A 340 -23.13 -7.26 21.28
CA VAL A 340 -24.21 -8.14 20.73
C VAL A 340 -24.71 -7.65 19.36
N GLY A 341 -24.63 -6.33 19.12
CA GLY A 341 -25.10 -5.69 17.88
C GLY A 341 -24.17 -5.82 16.68
N LEU A 342 -22.96 -6.38 16.84
CA LEU A 342 -21.98 -6.54 15.75
C LEU A 342 -22.55 -7.38 14.60
N LYS A 343 -22.37 -6.91 13.37
CA LYS A 343 -22.87 -7.53 12.14
C LYS A 343 -21.78 -7.99 11.21
N GLU A 344 -20.69 -7.26 11.17
CA GLU A 344 -19.64 -7.42 10.17
C GLU A 344 -18.26 -7.32 10.77
N ILE A 345 -17.40 -8.25 10.40
CA ILE A 345 -15.96 -8.24 10.63
C ILE A 345 -15.31 -8.41 9.27
N GLU A 346 -14.60 -7.39 8.79
CA GLU A 346 -14.00 -7.40 7.47
C GLU A 346 -12.66 -8.17 7.43
N SER A 347 -12.07 -8.25 6.22
CA SER A 347 -10.87 -9.04 5.97
C SER A 347 -9.69 -8.62 6.86
N CYS A 348 -8.94 -9.61 7.35
CA CYS A 348 -7.74 -9.44 8.17
C CYS A 348 -7.96 -8.62 9.45
N ALA A 349 -9.21 -8.43 9.90
CA ALA A 349 -9.54 -7.52 11.00
C ALA A 349 -8.76 -7.82 12.29
N PHE A 350 -8.46 -9.09 12.59
CA PHE A 350 -7.68 -9.55 13.75
C PHE A 350 -6.47 -10.38 13.33
N ALA A 351 -5.99 -10.24 12.08
CA ALA A 351 -4.82 -10.97 11.64
C ALA A 351 -3.59 -10.62 12.47
N GLU A 352 -2.73 -11.60 12.75
CA GLU A 352 -1.51 -11.46 13.54
C GLU A 352 -1.73 -11.03 15.02
N CYS A 353 -2.93 -11.17 15.56
CA CYS A 353 -3.20 -11.00 16.99
C CYS A 353 -2.66 -12.22 17.77
N ASN A 354 -1.35 -12.28 17.93
CA ASN A 354 -0.63 -13.46 18.38
C ASN A 354 -0.95 -13.92 19.82
N SER A 355 -1.49 -13.04 20.65
CA SER A 355 -1.84 -13.33 22.06
C SER A 355 -3.30 -13.74 22.26
N LEU A 356 -4.17 -13.64 21.24
CA LEU A 356 -5.55 -14.11 21.34
C LEU A 356 -5.59 -15.62 21.60
N THR A 357 -6.30 -16.05 22.65
CA THR A 357 -6.45 -17.48 23.02
C THR A 357 -7.86 -17.99 22.77
N ASP A 358 -8.86 -17.18 23.09
CA ASP A 358 -10.26 -17.56 23.07
C ASP A 358 -11.08 -16.43 22.43
N VAL A 359 -11.83 -16.75 21.40
CA VAL A 359 -12.69 -15.81 20.67
C VAL A 359 -14.08 -16.41 20.55
N VAL A 360 -15.10 -15.64 20.96
CA VAL A 360 -16.51 -15.98 20.78
C VAL A 360 -17.19 -14.87 20.02
N LEU A 361 -17.56 -15.15 18.78
CA LEU A 361 -18.27 -14.17 17.95
C LEU A 361 -19.73 -14.08 18.36
N PRO A 362 -20.30 -12.86 18.44
CA PRO A 362 -21.73 -12.66 18.68
C PRO A 362 -22.59 -13.35 17.62
N ALA A 363 -23.73 -13.89 18.04
CA ALA A 363 -24.66 -14.58 17.13
C ALA A 363 -25.20 -13.71 15.99
N GLY A 364 -25.10 -12.38 16.11
CA GLY A 364 -25.55 -11.43 15.13
C GLY A 364 -24.59 -11.16 13.96
N VAL A 365 -23.34 -11.65 14.00
CA VAL A 365 -22.36 -11.49 12.93
C VAL A 365 -22.77 -12.33 11.73
N VAL A 366 -23.06 -11.67 10.62
CA VAL A 366 -23.50 -12.31 9.36
C VAL A 366 -22.41 -12.32 8.30
N THR A 367 -21.41 -11.43 8.44
CA THR A 367 -20.26 -11.32 7.51
C THR A 367 -18.96 -11.47 8.28
N LEU A 368 -18.12 -12.39 7.82
CA LEU A 368 -16.76 -12.58 8.28
C LEU A 368 -15.85 -12.53 7.05
N GLY A 369 -14.85 -11.63 7.07
CA GLY A 369 -13.94 -11.43 5.95
C GLY A 369 -12.80 -12.42 5.91
N SER A 370 -12.17 -12.55 4.73
CA SER A 370 -11.01 -13.42 4.51
C SER A 370 -9.87 -13.08 5.47
N GLY A 371 -9.20 -14.11 5.99
CA GLY A 371 -8.06 -13.94 6.91
C GLY A 371 -8.39 -13.26 8.23
N ALA A 372 -9.68 -13.18 8.62
CA ALA A 372 -10.10 -12.38 9.78
C ALA A 372 -9.33 -12.70 11.08
N PHE A 373 -8.88 -13.93 11.28
CA PHE A 373 -8.06 -14.39 12.40
C PHE A 373 -6.76 -15.07 11.93
N SER A 374 -6.29 -14.78 10.72
CA SER A 374 -5.06 -15.39 10.21
C SER A 374 -3.87 -15.08 11.12
N ASN A 375 -2.96 -16.06 11.26
CA ASN A 375 -1.75 -15.96 12.08
C ASN A 375 -1.99 -15.66 13.58
N CYS A 376 -3.18 -15.88 14.12
CA CYS A 376 -3.43 -15.83 15.56
C CYS A 376 -2.81 -17.06 16.25
N ARG A 377 -1.48 -17.07 16.41
CA ARG A 377 -0.69 -18.26 16.79
C ARG A 377 -1.03 -18.86 18.14
N SER A 378 -1.65 -18.09 19.04
CA SER A 378 -2.08 -18.59 20.37
C SER A 378 -3.54 -19.01 20.42
N LEU A 379 -4.33 -18.79 19.36
CA LEU A 379 -5.75 -19.09 19.34
C LEU A 379 -6.02 -20.60 19.54
N ARG A 380 -6.78 -20.92 20.58
CA ARG A 380 -7.13 -22.31 20.97
C ARG A 380 -8.60 -22.60 20.73
N HIS A 381 -9.44 -21.61 20.98
CA HIS A 381 -10.88 -21.74 20.88
C HIS A 381 -11.44 -20.57 20.06
N LEU A 382 -12.14 -20.93 18.99
CA LEU A 382 -12.90 -19.99 18.17
C LEU A 382 -14.34 -20.49 18.06
N VAL A 383 -15.28 -19.70 18.56
CA VAL A 383 -16.70 -19.94 18.36
C VAL A 383 -17.22 -18.97 17.31
N LEU A 384 -17.58 -19.51 16.16
CA LEU A 384 -18.12 -18.74 15.04
C LEU A 384 -19.57 -18.33 15.31
N SER A 385 -20.02 -17.25 14.65
CA SER A 385 -21.40 -16.79 14.73
C SER A 385 -22.35 -17.81 14.12
N LYS A 386 -23.49 -18.04 14.78
CA LYS A 386 -24.53 -18.97 14.31
C LYS A 386 -25.21 -18.49 13.00
N SER A 387 -25.06 -17.21 12.64
CA SER A 387 -25.64 -16.63 11.43
C SER A 387 -24.74 -16.68 10.21
N LEU A 388 -23.53 -17.26 10.30
CA LEU A 388 -22.63 -17.39 9.15
C LEU A 388 -23.10 -18.50 8.21
N GLU A 389 -23.33 -18.12 6.94
CA GLU A 389 -23.62 -19.07 5.86
C GLU A 389 -22.37 -19.46 5.06
N THR A 390 -21.32 -18.66 5.17
CA THR A 390 -20.05 -18.85 4.44
C THR A 390 -18.87 -18.79 5.39
N ILE A 391 -17.95 -19.75 5.27
CA ILE A 391 -16.63 -19.72 5.92
C ILE A 391 -15.65 -19.12 4.90
N PRO A 392 -15.05 -17.96 5.18
CA PRO A 392 -14.25 -17.25 4.20
C PRO A 392 -12.85 -17.85 4.04
N CYS A 393 -12.19 -17.44 2.95
CA CYS A 393 -10.81 -17.76 2.64
C CYS A 393 -9.88 -17.45 3.81
N GLU A 394 -8.94 -18.36 4.14
CA GLU A 394 -7.83 -18.16 5.10
C GLU A 394 -8.26 -17.73 6.51
N VAL A 395 -9.52 -17.96 6.89
CA VAL A 395 -10.12 -17.40 8.13
C VAL A 395 -9.29 -17.67 9.40
N VAL A 396 -8.60 -18.79 9.48
CA VAL A 396 -7.74 -19.22 10.61
C VAL A 396 -6.36 -19.69 10.15
N GLU A 397 -5.90 -19.27 8.96
CA GLU A 397 -4.57 -19.63 8.48
C GLU A 397 -3.50 -19.33 9.53
N GLY A 398 -2.54 -20.25 9.73
CA GLY A 398 -1.44 -20.05 10.68
C GLY A 398 -1.83 -20.07 12.18
N CYS A 399 -3.06 -20.43 12.53
CA CYS A 399 -3.52 -20.58 13.93
C CYS A 399 -3.01 -21.89 14.55
N GLN A 400 -1.72 -21.95 14.91
CA GLN A 400 -1.01 -23.16 15.30
C GLN A 400 -1.58 -23.92 16.50
N LYS A 401 -2.33 -23.26 17.36
CA LYS A 401 -2.90 -23.89 18.58
C LYS A 401 -4.38 -24.27 18.45
N LEU A 402 -5.04 -23.89 17.34
CA LEU A 402 -6.42 -24.26 17.07
C LEU A 402 -6.49 -25.70 16.56
N LYS A 403 -6.98 -26.63 17.40
CA LYS A 403 -7.02 -28.06 17.09
C LYS A 403 -8.33 -28.54 16.50
N SER A 404 -9.39 -27.82 16.76
CA SER A 404 -10.74 -28.16 16.27
C SER A 404 -11.57 -26.91 16.02
N LEU A 405 -12.45 -26.98 15.06
CA LEU A 405 -13.42 -25.93 14.75
C LEU A 405 -14.77 -26.57 14.40
N ALA A 406 -15.82 -26.12 15.07
CA ALA A 406 -17.19 -26.44 14.72
C ALA A 406 -17.76 -25.33 13.83
N LEU A 407 -18.24 -25.70 12.66
CA LEU A 407 -18.91 -24.80 11.76
C LEU A 407 -20.39 -24.60 12.16
N PRO A 408 -20.95 -23.40 11.96
CA PRO A 408 -22.35 -23.11 12.28
C PRO A 408 -23.33 -23.97 11.47
N ASP A 409 -24.47 -24.33 12.07
CA ASP A 409 -25.47 -25.20 11.45
C ASP A 409 -26.07 -24.70 10.12
N HIS A 410 -25.92 -23.40 9.82
CA HIS A 410 -26.41 -22.77 8.59
C HIS A 410 -25.33 -22.57 7.53
N THR A 411 -24.10 -23.02 7.78
CA THR A 411 -23.00 -22.91 6.81
C THR A 411 -23.32 -23.71 5.55
N ARG A 412 -23.32 -23.06 4.40
CA ARG A 412 -23.54 -23.65 3.07
C ARG A 412 -22.27 -23.79 2.28
N THR A 413 -21.35 -22.83 2.45
CA THR A 413 -20.14 -22.73 1.64
C THR A 413 -18.91 -22.62 2.51
N ILE A 414 -17.91 -23.42 2.21
CA ILE A 414 -16.52 -23.23 2.65
C ILE A 414 -15.77 -22.70 1.43
N GLU A 415 -15.28 -21.48 1.51
CA GLU A 415 -14.59 -20.81 0.40
C GLU A 415 -13.23 -21.44 0.09
N ASP A 416 -12.66 -21.01 -1.04
CA ASP A 416 -11.33 -21.42 -1.45
C ASP A 416 -10.31 -21.12 -0.35
N ARG A 417 -9.43 -22.08 -0.07
CA ARG A 417 -8.35 -21.97 0.92
C ARG A 417 -8.77 -21.67 2.37
N ALA A 418 -10.03 -21.84 2.75
CA ALA A 418 -10.54 -21.48 4.08
C ALA A 418 -9.67 -22.01 5.23
N PHE A 419 -9.11 -23.22 5.12
CA PHE A 419 -8.24 -23.87 6.08
C PHE A 419 -6.87 -24.27 5.49
N SER A 420 -6.52 -23.75 4.33
CA SER A 420 -5.26 -24.07 3.64
C SER A 420 -4.05 -23.86 4.56
N TRP A 421 -3.06 -24.78 4.50
CA TRP A 421 -1.84 -24.72 5.31
C TRP A 421 -2.08 -24.73 6.84
N HIS A 422 -3.26 -25.17 7.28
CA HIS A 422 -3.53 -25.32 8.71
C HIS A 422 -3.04 -26.71 9.19
N GLU A 423 -1.75 -26.86 9.39
CA GLU A 423 -1.09 -28.11 9.70
C GLU A 423 -1.61 -28.78 11.00
N TYR A 424 -2.09 -27.99 11.94
CA TYR A 424 -2.39 -28.42 13.32
C TYR A 424 -3.86 -28.73 13.58
N ILE A 425 -4.77 -28.49 12.63
CA ILE A 425 -6.19 -28.78 12.81
C ILE A 425 -6.43 -30.30 12.73
N GLU A 426 -7.02 -30.86 13.78
CA GLU A 426 -7.28 -32.30 13.88
C GLU A 426 -8.74 -32.66 13.55
N GLU A 427 -9.65 -31.70 13.74
CA GLU A 427 -11.07 -31.92 13.54
C GLU A 427 -11.78 -30.68 13.01
N VAL A 428 -12.60 -30.88 11.98
CA VAL A 428 -13.59 -29.91 11.50
C VAL A 428 -14.93 -30.62 11.41
N ALA A 429 -15.91 -30.13 12.19
CA ALA A 429 -17.27 -30.65 12.15
C ALA A 429 -18.07 -29.91 11.06
N LEU A 430 -18.36 -30.61 9.96
CA LEU A 430 -19.22 -30.10 8.87
C LEU A 430 -20.68 -30.29 9.23
N PRO A 431 -21.48 -29.22 9.24
CA PRO A 431 -22.94 -29.34 9.40
C PRO A 431 -23.59 -29.91 8.13
N ALA A 432 -24.78 -30.47 8.29
CA ALA A 432 -25.54 -31.05 7.16
C ALA A 432 -25.92 -30.05 6.06
N SER A 433 -25.83 -28.77 6.35
CA SER A 433 -26.12 -27.66 5.42
C SER A 433 -25.04 -27.35 4.41
N VAL A 434 -23.80 -27.88 4.59
CA VAL A 434 -22.69 -27.60 3.66
C VAL A 434 -22.95 -28.25 2.32
N GLU A 435 -23.03 -27.39 1.29
CA GLU A 435 -23.25 -27.79 -0.10
C GLU A 435 -21.96 -27.72 -0.94
N THR A 436 -21.04 -26.83 -0.57
CA THR A 436 -19.83 -26.57 -1.39
C THR A 436 -18.58 -26.46 -0.50
N ILE A 437 -17.53 -27.15 -0.92
CA ILE A 437 -16.17 -27.00 -0.40
C ILE A 437 -15.30 -26.46 -1.56
N GLY A 438 -14.69 -25.29 -1.38
CA GLY A 438 -13.92 -24.57 -2.39
C GLY A 438 -12.58 -25.20 -2.76
N GLU A 439 -11.91 -24.58 -3.72
CA GLU A 439 -10.57 -24.99 -4.17
C GLU A 439 -9.55 -24.86 -3.03
N GLU A 440 -8.71 -25.87 -2.85
CA GLU A 440 -7.67 -25.89 -1.83
C GLU A 440 -8.17 -25.64 -0.38
N ALA A 441 -9.47 -25.81 -0.10
CA ALA A 441 -10.07 -25.42 1.18
C ALA A 441 -9.39 -26.04 2.41
N PHE A 442 -8.87 -27.29 2.31
CA PHE A 442 -8.10 -28.00 3.34
C PHE A 442 -6.72 -28.43 2.81
N TYR A 443 -6.17 -27.67 1.85
CA TYR A 443 -4.88 -27.99 1.25
C TYR A 443 -3.77 -28.05 2.32
N TRP A 444 -3.06 -29.18 2.42
CA TRP A 444 -1.97 -29.41 3.37
C TRP A 444 -2.40 -29.34 4.87
N CYS A 445 -3.63 -29.77 5.18
CA CYS A 445 -4.05 -30.00 6.56
C CYS A 445 -3.55 -31.37 7.04
N TYR A 446 -2.26 -31.48 7.38
CA TYR A 446 -1.60 -32.74 7.69
C TYR A 446 -2.22 -33.54 8.84
N ASP A 447 -2.61 -32.85 9.91
CA ASP A 447 -3.14 -33.45 11.12
C ASP A 447 -4.66 -33.66 11.10
N LEU A 448 -5.35 -33.26 10.03
CA LEU A 448 -6.80 -33.42 9.92
C LEU A 448 -7.18 -34.91 9.90
N LYS A 449 -7.79 -35.39 10.96
CA LYS A 449 -8.17 -36.81 11.18
C LYS A 449 -9.67 -37.00 11.10
N ARG A 450 -10.44 -36.03 11.61
CA ARG A 450 -11.89 -36.11 11.78
C ARG A 450 -12.59 -35.02 10.95
N LEU A 451 -13.04 -35.42 9.80
CA LEU A 451 -13.95 -34.68 8.95
C LEU A 451 -14.84 -35.70 8.24
N ARG A 452 -16.15 -35.54 8.38
CA ARG A 452 -17.12 -36.39 7.67
C ARG A 452 -17.81 -35.55 6.60
N LEU A 453 -17.82 -36.08 5.39
CA LEU A 453 -18.57 -35.49 4.31
C LEU A 453 -20.06 -35.72 4.56
N ASN A 454 -20.88 -34.67 4.51
CA ASN A 454 -22.31 -34.74 4.76
C ASN A 454 -23.12 -35.11 3.51
N ASP A 455 -24.34 -35.66 3.67
CA ASP A 455 -25.22 -36.07 2.57
C ASP A 455 -25.81 -34.90 1.74
N GLY A 456 -25.55 -33.66 2.12
CA GLY A 456 -25.96 -32.45 1.38
C GLY A 456 -24.89 -31.88 0.46
N LEU A 457 -23.65 -32.41 0.55
CA LEU A 457 -22.50 -31.91 -0.18
C LEU A 457 -22.60 -32.21 -1.67
N LYS A 458 -22.57 -31.17 -2.52
CA LYS A 458 -22.71 -31.24 -3.97
C LYS A 458 -21.39 -31.08 -4.70
N SER A 459 -20.49 -30.23 -4.21
CA SER A 459 -19.27 -29.87 -4.91
C SER A 459 -18.07 -29.81 -4.00
N ILE A 460 -16.95 -30.35 -4.49
CA ILE A 460 -15.63 -30.29 -3.86
C ILE A 460 -14.65 -29.70 -4.88
N GLY A 461 -14.03 -28.59 -4.57
CA GLY A 461 -13.09 -27.88 -5.44
C GLY A 461 -11.79 -28.65 -5.70
N SER A 462 -11.03 -28.15 -6.68
CA SER A 462 -9.72 -28.72 -7.02
C SER A 462 -8.79 -28.70 -5.82
N ARG A 463 -8.05 -29.78 -5.58
CA ARG A 463 -7.10 -29.93 -4.47
C ARG A 463 -7.68 -29.66 -3.07
N ALA A 464 -8.99 -29.74 -2.89
CA ALA A 464 -9.64 -29.36 -1.63
C ALA A 464 -9.05 -30.06 -0.41
N PHE A 465 -8.69 -31.33 -0.50
CA PHE A 465 -8.04 -32.13 0.54
C PHE A 465 -6.64 -32.62 0.16
N TYR A 466 -5.98 -31.93 -0.76
CA TYR A 466 -4.66 -32.32 -1.25
C TYR A 466 -3.65 -32.40 -0.10
N ASN A 467 -2.99 -33.58 0.05
CA ASN A 467 -2.02 -33.86 1.10
C ASN A 467 -2.59 -33.84 2.54
N CYS A 468 -3.88 -34.09 2.75
CA CYS A 468 -4.45 -34.37 4.07
C CYS A 468 -4.14 -35.83 4.47
N TYR A 469 -2.88 -36.12 4.76
CA TYR A 469 -2.39 -37.52 4.97
C TYR A 469 -3.02 -38.25 6.15
N SER A 470 -3.52 -37.55 7.16
CA SER A 470 -4.17 -38.12 8.31
C SER A 470 -5.68 -38.32 8.13
N LEU A 471 -6.27 -37.73 7.09
CA LEU A 471 -7.71 -37.84 6.83
C LEU A 471 -8.05 -39.22 6.25
N PHE A 472 -9.09 -39.85 6.82
CA PHE A 472 -9.64 -41.08 6.32
C PHE A 472 -11.09 -40.91 5.90
N ILE A 473 -11.39 -41.24 4.63
CA ILE A 473 -12.74 -41.19 4.07
C ILE A 473 -13.29 -42.61 3.94
N ASP A 474 -14.37 -42.87 4.64
CA ASP A 474 -15.05 -44.18 4.66
C ASP A 474 -16.27 -44.26 3.74
N THR A 475 -16.89 -43.12 3.41
CA THR A 475 -18.07 -43.00 2.58
C THR A 475 -18.06 -41.70 1.76
N LEU A 476 -18.65 -41.74 0.56
CA LEU A 476 -18.96 -40.56 -0.22
C LEU A 476 -20.43 -40.18 -0.13
N PRO A 477 -20.76 -38.90 -0.10
CA PRO A 477 -22.16 -38.45 -0.16
C PRO A 477 -22.79 -38.79 -1.51
N SER A 478 -23.98 -39.35 -1.51
CA SER A 478 -24.74 -39.65 -2.73
C SER A 478 -25.18 -38.39 -3.48
N SER A 479 -25.14 -37.23 -2.85
CA SER A 479 -25.45 -35.90 -3.40
C SER A 479 -24.32 -35.30 -4.21
N LEU A 480 -23.12 -35.93 -4.24
CA LEU A 480 -21.92 -35.35 -4.84
C LEU A 480 -22.04 -35.31 -6.39
N GLU A 481 -22.04 -34.12 -6.95
CA GLU A 481 -22.22 -33.84 -8.37
C GLU A 481 -20.90 -33.51 -9.07
N ASP A 482 -19.96 -32.83 -8.35
CA ASP A 482 -18.71 -32.38 -8.92
C ASP A 482 -17.54 -32.51 -7.94
N VAL A 483 -16.39 -32.99 -8.44
CA VAL A 483 -15.14 -33.11 -7.66
C VAL A 483 -13.99 -32.64 -8.53
N GLY A 484 -13.29 -31.63 -8.06
CA GLY A 484 -12.17 -31.01 -8.75
C GLY A 484 -10.92 -31.89 -8.84
N LYS A 485 -10.01 -31.50 -9.73
CA LYS A 485 -8.74 -32.21 -9.95
C LYS A 485 -7.90 -32.28 -8.66
N GLY A 486 -7.40 -33.47 -8.34
CA GLY A 486 -6.52 -33.68 -7.17
C GLY A 486 -7.19 -33.45 -5.82
N ALA A 487 -8.53 -33.38 -5.76
CA ALA A 487 -9.27 -33.07 -4.55
C ALA A 487 -8.92 -33.97 -3.37
N PHE A 488 -8.64 -35.25 -3.63
CA PHE A 488 -8.31 -36.25 -2.62
C PHE A 488 -6.89 -36.84 -2.78
N TYR A 489 -5.99 -36.14 -3.45
CA TYR A 489 -4.61 -36.62 -3.57
C TYR A 489 -3.94 -36.71 -2.19
N GLY A 490 -3.41 -37.90 -1.85
CA GLY A 490 -2.76 -38.14 -0.56
C GLY A 490 -3.71 -38.43 0.61
N VAL A 491 -5.03 -38.46 0.38
CA VAL A 491 -6.04 -38.81 1.42
C VAL A 491 -6.16 -40.31 1.53
N GLN A 492 -6.31 -40.81 2.77
CA GLN A 492 -6.57 -42.23 3.06
C GLN A 492 -8.07 -42.54 2.88
N MET A 493 -8.40 -43.70 2.29
CA MET A 493 -9.78 -44.08 2.04
C MET A 493 -9.95 -45.61 1.95
N THR A 494 -11.21 -46.06 1.99
CA THR A 494 -11.52 -47.48 1.77
C THR A 494 -11.36 -47.84 0.29
N ASP A 495 -11.16 -49.16 -0.02
CA ASP A 495 -11.10 -49.64 -1.39
C ASP A 495 -12.41 -49.40 -2.17
N GLU A 496 -13.54 -49.30 -1.47
CA GLU A 496 -14.86 -49.01 -2.05
C GLU A 496 -14.90 -47.52 -2.50
N VAL A 497 -14.55 -46.57 -1.63
CA VAL A 497 -14.46 -45.13 -1.94
C VAL A 497 -13.48 -44.87 -3.07
N TYR A 498 -12.30 -45.53 -3.04
CA TYR A 498 -11.31 -45.39 -4.12
C TYR A 498 -11.87 -45.81 -5.48
N ARG A 499 -12.58 -46.95 -5.55
CA ARG A 499 -13.21 -47.42 -6.79
C ARG A 499 -14.32 -46.50 -7.26
N GLU A 500 -15.14 -46.00 -6.34
CA GLU A 500 -16.22 -45.08 -6.65
C GLU A 500 -15.68 -43.74 -7.19
N LEU A 501 -14.70 -43.12 -6.53
CA LEU A 501 -14.03 -41.91 -7.01
C LEU A 501 -13.37 -42.12 -8.37
N SER A 502 -12.66 -43.24 -8.55
CA SER A 502 -11.99 -43.56 -9.81
C SER A 502 -12.98 -43.74 -10.99
N ALA A 503 -14.18 -44.19 -10.69
CA ALA A 503 -15.24 -44.41 -11.69
C ALA A 503 -15.99 -43.11 -12.03
N LEU A 504 -16.34 -42.29 -11.03
CA LEU A 504 -17.15 -41.09 -11.19
C LEU A 504 -16.30 -39.85 -11.47
N PHE A 505 -15.15 -39.71 -10.78
CA PHE A 505 -14.30 -38.53 -10.80
C PHE A 505 -12.80 -38.89 -10.89
N PRO A 506 -12.34 -39.51 -12.02
CA PRO A 506 -10.98 -40.07 -12.11
C PRO A 506 -9.87 -39.05 -11.91
N HIS A 507 -10.12 -37.78 -12.15
CA HIS A 507 -9.16 -36.68 -11.95
C HIS A 507 -9.03 -36.24 -10.47
N ALA A 508 -9.93 -36.64 -9.61
CA ALA A 508 -9.93 -36.24 -8.20
C ALA A 508 -8.75 -36.84 -7.40
N LEU A 509 -8.14 -37.91 -7.91
CA LEU A 509 -7.02 -38.64 -7.30
C LEU A 509 -5.64 -38.29 -7.90
N MET A 510 -5.58 -37.37 -8.93
CA MET A 510 -4.37 -37.07 -9.72
C MET A 510 -3.68 -35.78 -9.29
#